data_8687b012a7c7934c507cfee544da0389
#
_entry.id   8687b012a7c7934c507cfee544da0389
#
_cell.length_a   1.000
_cell.length_b   1.000
_cell.length_c   1.000
_cell.angle_alpha   90.00
_cell.angle_beta   90.00
_cell.angle_gamma   90.00
#
_symmetry.space_group_name_H-M   'P 1'
#
loop_
_entity.id
_entity.type
_entity.pdbx_description
1 polymer ?
#
loop_
_entity_poly.entity_id
_entity_poly.type
_entity_poly.pdbx_seq_one_letter_code
_entity_poly.pdbx_strand_id
1 'polypeptide(L)'
;MTAKLLAIDPRWRQPARITFMREYLPEGCELIIPDSFEPDKLVQEAQNARVILGGQVPLSAELMAAAPNLCLIGKLGTGVDSIDIEAATRAGIPVAHAPGSLRATPVAEHAFTLLLMLCRRPWLWSSHAAMPLHVPLQGSTLGIIGLGNIGQRLAQRAAAFEMTLLAYTRTRGKFQPHGFSVEETEKLDPLLTLADHVVLSLPLTPETHGLIGARELALMKRSAFLINVSRGKHVVTDDLVAALQAGHLAGAGLDVTEPEPLPESHPLRSLPNVVLSPHVAGQSEHVQRESCKLLCESIRLALNGDRVQAIANPQIYH
;
A
#
# COMPACT_ATOMS: atom_id res chain seq x y z
N MET A 1 15.47 -6.49 32.88
CA MET A 1 16.28 -6.23 31.64
C MET A 1 15.41 -5.43 30.68
N THR A 2 15.98 -4.42 30.05
CA THR A 2 15.29 -3.62 29.04
C THR A 2 15.10 -4.42 27.74
N ALA A 3 13.87 -4.49 27.22
CA ALA A 3 13.57 -5.18 25.98
C ALA A 3 13.93 -4.27 24.78
N LYS A 4 14.83 -4.72 23.92
CA LYS A 4 15.28 -3.98 22.74
C LYS A 4 14.34 -4.21 21.55
N LEU A 5 13.85 -3.12 20.96
CA LEU A 5 13.02 -3.11 19.77
C LEU A 5 13.83 -2.54 18.61
N LEU A 6 14.27 -3.40 17.69
CA LEU A 6 15.10 -3.01 16.56
C LEU A 6 14.23 -2.58 15.37
N ALA A 7 14.34 -1.32 14.97
CA ALA A 7 13.69 -0.79 13.76
C ALA A 7 14.60 -0.97 12.55
N ILE A 8 14.15 -1.73 11.54
CA ILE A 8 14.97 -2.10 10.38
C ILE A 8 14.64 -1.33 9.09
N ASP A 9 14.01 -0.15 9.20
CA ASP A 9 13.60 0.62 8.02
C ASP A 9 13.87 2.12 8.22
N PRO A 10 14.46 2.84 7.24
CA PRO A 10 14.78 4.27 7.35
C PRO A 10 13.61 5.17 7.74
N ARG A 11 12.37 4.76 7.38
CA ARG A 11 11.17 5.52 7.73
C ARG A 11 10.91 5.60 9.25
N TRP A 12 11.57 4.75 10.05
CA TRP A 12 11.53 4.87 11.51
C TRP A 12 12.26 6.11 12.04
N ARG A 13 13.08 6.79 11.22
CA ARG A 13 13.70 8.08 11.56
C ARG A 13 12.75 9.27 11.48
N GLN A 14 11.51 9.08 10.99
CA GLN A 14 10.51 10.16 10.93
C GLN A 14 10.12 10.62 12.36
N PRO A 15 10.27 11.91 12.70
CA PRO A 15 10.03 12.41 14.06
C PRO A 15 8.66 12.07 14.62
N ALA A 16 7.60 12.23 13.81
CA ALA A 16 6.23 11.91 14.23
C ALA A 16 6.08 10.44 14.64
N ARG A 17 6.71 9.52 13.90
CA ARG A 17 6.66 8.08 14.18
C ARG A 17 7.35 7.74 15.49
N ILE A 18 8.53 8.34 15.75
CA ILE A 18 9.26 8.19 17.00
C ILE A 18 8.41 8.73 18.17
N THR A 19 7.81 9.90 18.00
CA THR A 19 6.97 10.54 19.02
C THR A 19 5.79 9.64 19.38
N PHE A 20 5.04 9.16 18.39
CA PHE A 20 3.89 8.28 18.65
C PHE A 20 4.28 6.92 19.23
N MET A 21 5.40 6.34 18.78
CA MET A 21 5.91 5.12 19.42
C MET A 21 6.24 5.33 20.89
N ARG A 22 6.95 6.39 21.24
CA ARG A 22 7.32 6.71 22.64
C ARG A 22 6.13 7.01 23.53
N GLU A 23 5.03 7.53 22.96
CA GLU A 23 3.78 7.82 23.69
C GLU A 23 3.11 6.53 24.23
N TYR A 24 3.21 5.43 23.48
CA TYR A 24 2.54 4.15 23.82
C TYR A 24 3.50 3.02 24.18
N LEU A 25 4.82 3.25 24.10
CA LEU A 25 5.82 2.21 24.34
C LEU A 25 5.70 1.67 25.77
N PRO A 26 5.61 0.34 25.96
CA PRO A 26 5.57 -0.25 27.31
C PRO A 26 6.83 0.11 28.11
N GLU A 27 6.65 0.23 29.44
CA GLU A 27 7.79 0.42 30.36
C GLU A 27 8.81 -0.71 30.20
N GLY A 28 10.09 -0.37 30.33
CA GLY A 28 11.18 -1.34 30.16
C GLY A 28 11.49 -1.71 28.71
N CYS A 29 10.96 -0.95 27.73
CA CYS A 29 11.28 -1.12 26.31
C CYS A 29 12.17 0.02 25.80
N GLU A 30 13.07 -0.31 24.88
CA GLU A 30 13.98 0.64 24.21
C GLU A 30 13.86 0.50 22.70
N LEU A 31 13.52 1.61 22.00
CA LEU A 31 13.48 1.66 20.54
C LEU A 31 14.88 1.95 20.01
N ILE A 32 15.46 1.00 19.27
CA ILE A 32 16.76 1.11 18.60
C ILE A 32 16.52 1.39 17.12
N ILE A 33 17.05 2.51 16.65
CA ILE A 33 17.07 2.87 15.22
C ILE A 33 18.53 2.88 14.80
N PRO A 34 19.00 1.89 14.02
CA PRO A 34 20.41 1.77 13.68
C PRO A 34 20.87 2.90 12.74
N ASP A 35 22.17 3.18 12.75
CA ASP A 35 22.77 4.16 11.84
C ASP A 35 22.80 3.68 10.38
N SER A 36 22.83 2.38 10.16
CA SER A 36 22.80 1.76 8.83
C SER A 36 21.71 0.69 8.75
N PHE A 37 21.06 0.61 7.60
CA PHE A 37 20.06 -0.41 7.27
C PHE A 37 20.60 -1.47 6.30
N GLU A 38 21.91 -1.54 6.14
CA GLU A 38 22.55 -2.60 5.34
C GLU A 38 22.37 -3.97 6.02
N PRO A 39 22.13 -5.05 5.25
CA PRO A 39 21.80 -6.37 5.78
C PRO A 39 22.77 -6.87 6.88
N ASP A 40 24.08 -6.81 6.63
CA ASP A 40 25.09 -7.28 7.56
C ASP A 40 25.07 -6.52 8.90
N LYS A 41 24.76 -5.22 8.86
CA LYS A 41 24.63 -4.39 10.06
C LYS A 41 23.36 -4.72 10.83
N LEU A 42 22.25 -4.94 10.13
CA LEU A 42 21.00 -5.35 10.75
C LEU A 42 21.12 -6.71 11.43
N VAL A 43 21.83 -7.66 10.85
CA VAL A 43 22.13 -8.98 11.45
C VAL A 43 22.90 -8.82 12.77
N GLN A 44 23.91 -7.93 12.82
CA GLN A 44 24.67 -7.66 14.05
C GLN A 44 23.79 -7.04 15.14
N GLU A 45 22.97 -6.04 14.79
CA GLU A 45 22.06 -5.35 15.73
C GLU A 45 20.93 -6.27 16.25
N ALA A 46 20.51 -7.25 15.44
CA ALA A 46 19.42 -8.17 15.77
C ALA A 46 19.72 -9.12 16.94
N GLN A 47 20.99 -9.38 17.25
CA GLN A 47 21.41 -10.36 18.26
C GLN A 47 20.75 -10.17 19.64
N ASN A 48 20.48 -8.92 20.01
CA ASN A 48 19.87 -8.57 21.30
C ASN A 48 18.40 -8.12 21.17
N ALA A 49 17.82 -8.21 19.98
CA ALA A 49 16.46 -7.77 19.75
C ALA A 49 15.42 -8.75 20.32
N ARG A 50 14.46 -8.23 21.07
CA ARG A 50 13.26 -8.96 21.48
C ARG A 50 12.10 -8.76 20.48
N VAL A 51 12.12 -7.63 19.79
CA VAL A 51 11.13 -7.27 18.76
C VAL A 51 11.87 -6.69 17.56
N ILE A 52 11.49 -7.08 16.36
CA ILE A 52 11.93 -6.42 15.12
C ILE A 52 10.75 -5.64 14.52
N LEU A 53 10.99 -4.35 14.27
CA LEU A 53 10.01 -3.44 13.68
C LEU A 53 10.30 -3.30 12.19
N GLY A 54 9.51 -4.02 11.39
CA GLY A 54 9.65 -4.08 9.93
C GLY A 54 9.18 -2.83 9.19
N GLY A 55 9.47 -2.82 7.90
CA GLY A 55 9.10 -1.76 6.98
C GLY A 55 9.06 -2.26 5.54
N GLN A 56 9.76 -1.58 4.62
CA GLN A 56 9.99 -2.04 3.25
C GLN A 56 11.27 -2.88 3.12
N VAL A 57 12.22 -2.69 4.02
CA VAL A 57 13.44 -3.52 4.06
C VAL A 57 13.03 -4.98 4.26
N PRO A 58 13.56 -5.91 3.45
CA PRO A 58 13.25 -7.32 3.57
C PRO A 58 13.64 -7.88 4.96
N LEU A 59 12.72 -8.59 5.59
CA LEU A 59 12.93 -9.31 6.84
C LEU A 59 13.02 -10.81 6.52
N SER A 60 14.24 -11.26 6.28
CA SER A 60 14.57 -12.63 5.85
C SER A 60 14.64 -13.61 7.01
N ALA A 61 14.63 -14.92 6.68
CA ALA A 61 14.90 -15.99 7.64
C ALA A 61 16.26 -15.82 8.35
N GLU A 62 17.28 -15.34 7.64
CA GLU A 62 18.61 -15.07 8.18
C GLU A 62 18.58 -14.02 9.28
N LEU A 63 17.92 -12.88 9.02
CA LEU A 63 17.77 -11.82 10.02
C LEU A 63 16.98 -12.29 11.25
N MET A 64 15.95 -13.13 11.06
CA MET A 64 15.20 -13.74 12.17
C MET A 64 16.09 -14.68 12.99
N ALA A 65 16.90 -15.50 12.32
CA ALA A 65 17.82 -16.44 12.99
C ALA A 65 18.93 -15.73 13.79
N ALA A 66 19.31 -14.51 13.38
CA ALA A 66 20.29 -13.69 14.11
C ALA A 66 19.72 -13.11 15.43
N ALA A 67 18.42 -13.21 15.68
CA ALA A 67 17.75 -12.71 16.87
C ALA A 67 17.19 -13.86 17.73
N PRO A 68 18.02 -14.57 18.51
CA PRO A 68 17.62 -15.80 19.22
C PRO A 68 16.54 -15.59 20.27
N ASN A 69 16.32 -14.36 20.72
CA ASN A 69 15.30 -14.00 21.71
C ASN A 69 14.10 -13.26 21.08
N LEU A 70 13.96 -13.31 19.76
CA LEU A 70 12.87 -12.62 19.04
C LEU A 70 11.51 -13.23 19.41
N CYS A 71 10.61 -12.41 19.92
CA CYS A 71 9.27 -12.83 20.33
C CYS A 71 8.15 -12.16 19.52
N LEU A 72 8.48 -11.15 18.70
CA LEU A 72 7.51 -10.45 17.84
C LEU A 72 8.19 -9.81 16.65
N ILE A 73 7.58 -9.92 15.50
CA ILE A 73 7.82 -9.03 14.36
C ILE A 73 6.62 -8.09 14.26
N GLY A 74 6.87 -6.77 14.26
CA GLY A 74 5.83 -5.76 14.22
C GLY A 74 5.91 -4.88 12.98
N LYS A 75 4.77 -4.55 12.37
CA LYS A 75 4.70 -3.65 11.21
C LYS A 75 3.59 -2.61 11.38
N LEU A 76 3.92 -1.32 11.21
CA LEU A 76 2.92 -0.25 11.24
C LEU A 76 1.99 -0.26 10.02
N GLY A 77 2.41 -0.88 8.92
CA GLY A 77 1.61 -1.04 7.70
C GLY A 77 0.73 -2.29 7.71
N THR A 78 -0.16 -2.41 6.73
CA THR A 78 -1.01 -3.59 6.53
C THR A 78 -0.32 -4.68 5.71
N GLY A 79 0.44 -4.31 4.68
CA GLY A 79 1.10 -5.27 3.80
C GLY A 79 2.33 -5.90 4.47
N VAL A 80 2.48 -7.20 4.33
CA VAL A 80 3.57 -7.99 4.92
C VAL A 80 4.52 -8.58 3.87
N ASP A 81 4.46 -8.07 2.66
CA ASP A 81 5.18 -8.58 1.48
C ASP A 81 6.72 -8.58 1.65
N SER A 82 7.25 -7.74 2.55
CA SER A 82 8.67 -7.66 2.88
C SER A 82 9.10 -8.62 4.01
N ILE A 83 8.20 -9.46 4.52
CA ILE A 83 8.49 -10.36 5.64
C ILE A 83 8.35 -11.81 5.16
N ASP A 84 9.36 -12.64 5.44
CA ASP A 84 9.27 -14.09 5.24
C ASP A 84 8.33 -14.69 6.30
N ILE A 85 7.03 -14.71 5.95
CA ILE A 85 5.97 -15.21 6.84
C ILE A 85 6.14 -16.69 7.15
N GLU A 86 6.64 -17.48 6.20
CA GLU A 86 6.86 -18.91 6.41
C GLU A 86 8.00 -19.16 7.41
N ALA A 87 9.10 -18.42 7.30
CA ALA A 87 10.20 -18.50 8.27
C ALA A 87 9.74 -18.07 9.67
N ALA A 88 9.01 -16.96 9.79
CA ALA A 88 8.44 -16.50 11.06
C ALA A 88 7.52 -17.56 11.68
N THR A 89 6.68 -18.21 10.83
CA THR A 89 5.76 -19.26 11.28
C THR A 89 6.50 -20.50 11.78
N ARG A 90 7.51 -20.97 11.03
CA ARG A 90 8.35 -22.10 11.46
C ARG A 90 9.08 -21.83 12.78
N ALA A 91 9.46 -20.58 13.01
CA ALA A 91 10.13 -20.15 14.24
C ALA A 91 9.14 -19.86 15.39
N GLY A 92 7.81 -19.97 15.17
CA GLY A 92 6.79 -19.66 16.18
C GLY A 92 6.71 -18.17 16.54
N ILE A 93 7.20 -17.27 15.65
CA ILE A 93 7.25 -15.83 15.89
C ILE A 93 5.99 -15.17 15.30
N PRO A 94 5.13 -14.52 16.12
CA PRO A 94 3.97 -13.77 15.62
C PRO A 94 4.40 -12.56 14.79
N VAL A 95 3.67 -12.33 13.68
CA VAL A 95 3.88 -11.17 12.81
C VAL A 95 2.67 -10.23 12.93
N ALA A 96 2.77 -9.24 13.82
CA ALA A 96 1.73 -8.24 14.03
C ALA A 96 1.76 -7.17 12.94
N HIS A 97 0.58 -6.77 12.46
CA HIS A 97 0.44 -5.71 11.46
C HIS A 97 -0.81 -4.86 11.70
N ALA A 98 -0.86 -3.65 11.15
CA ALA A 98 -2.04 -2.80 11.28
C ALA A 98 -3.21 -3.36 10.44
N PRO A 99 -4.45 -3.34 10.95
CA PRO A 99 -5.63 -3.75 10.19
C PRO A 99 -5.81 -2.92 8.91
N GLY A 100 -6.16 -3.57 7.81
CA GLY A 100 -6.38 -2.90 6.52
C GLY A 100 -7.51 -1.87 6.56
N SER A 101 -8.50 -2.05 7.43
CA SER A 101 -9.60 -1.11 7.66
C SER A 101 -9.13 0.26 8.14
N LEU A 102 -8.07 0.31 8.95
CA LEU A 102 -7.52 1.56 9.49
C LEU A 102 -7.03 2.52 8.39
N ARG A 103 -6.46 1.97 7.32
CA ARG A 103 -5.89 2.75 6.20
C ARG A 103 -6.84 2.92 5.02
N ALA A 104 -7.99 2.28 5.05
CA ALA A 104 -8.88 2.21 3.89
C ALA A 104 -9.36 3.59 3.43
N THR A 105 -9.75 4.44 4.38
CA THR A 105 -10.24 5.80 4.08
C THR A 105 -9.16 6.69 3.47
N PRO A 106 -8.00 6.92 4.11
CA PRO A 106 -6.98 7.79 3.53
C PRO A 106 -6.44 7.27 2.20
N VAL A 107 -6.30 5.95 2.01
CA VAL A 107 -5.86 5.39 0.72
C VAL A 107 -6.90 5.62 -0.37
N ALA A 108 -8.20 5.45 -0.08
CA ALA A 108 -9.26 5.76 -1.03
C ALA A 108 -9.32 7.26 -1.38
N GLU A 109 -9.09 8.14 -0.41
CA GLU A 109 -9.00 9.59 -0.63
C GLU A 109 -7.81 9.96 -1.50
N HIS A 110 -6.67 9.34 -1.25
CA HIS A 110 -5.47 9.57 -2.06
C HIS A 110 -5.65 9.08 -3.50
N ALA A 111 -6.25 7.89 -3.71
CA ALA A 111 -6.59 7.39 -5.04
C ALA A 111 -7.48 8.37 -5.79
N PHE A 112 -8.49 8.93 -5.10
CA PHE A 112 -9.39 9.93 -5.67
C PHE A 112 -8.66 11.25 -5.95
N THR A 113 -7.72 11.65 -5.09
CA THR A 113 -6.84 12.82 -5.32
C THR A 113 -6.02 12.64 -6.60
N LEU A 114 -5.36 11.50 -6.78
CA LEU A 114 -4.59 11.21 -8.00
C LEU A 114 -5.48 11.26 -9.25
N LEU A 115 -6.69 10.69 -9.18
CA LEU A 115 -7.67 10.74 -10.27
C LEU A 115 -8.06 12.18 -10.59
N LEU A 116 -8.45 12.98 -9.59
CA LEU A 116 -8.80 14.38 -9.77
C LEU A 116 -7.64 15.24 -10.30
N MET A 117 -6.42 14.97 -9.84
CA MET A 117 -5.22 15.64 -10.37
C MET A 117 -5.05 15.39 -11.87
N LEU A 118 -5.19 14.14 -12.33
CA LEU A 118 -5.10 13.79 -13.75
C LEU A 118 -6.22 14.45 -14.57
N CYS A 119 -7.45 14.47 -14.04
CA CYS A 119 -8.59 15.10 -14.71
C CYS A 119 -8.47 16.63 -14.80
N ARG A 120 -7.88 17.27 -13.79
CA ARG A 120 -7.86 18.73 -13.66
C ARG A 120 -6.52 19.36 -13.96
N ARG A 121 -5.40 18.61 -13.89
CA ARG A 121 -4.01 19.04 -14.15
C ARG A 121 -3.64 20.34 -13.44
N PRO A 122 -3.72 20.42 -12.08
CA PRO A 122 -3.53 21.65 -11.33
C PRO A 122 -2.15 22.27 -11.50
N TRP A 123 -1.13 21.50 -11.84
CA TRP A 123 0.22 21.99 -12.13
C TRP A 123 0.30 22.91 -13.37
N LEU A 124 -0.72 22.93 -14.22
CA LEU A 124 -0.79 23.82 -15.37
C LEU A 124 -1.47 25.17 -15.05
N TRP A 125 -2.17 25.30 -13.90
CA TRP A 125 -3.00 26.49 -13.63
C TRP A 125 -2.20 27.79 -13.49
N SER A 126 -0.94 27.71 -13.07
CA SER A 126 -0.02 28.86 -12.99
C SER A 126 0.67 29.19 -14.29
N SER A 127 0.55 28.32 -15.31
CA SER A 127 1.10 28.57 -16.63
C SER A 127 0.14 29.45 -17.43
N HIS A 128 0.68 30.40 -18.23
CA HIS A 128 -0.12 31.19 -19.16
C HIS A 128 -0.39 30.43 -20.48
N ALA A 129 -0.12 29.14 -20.53
CA ALA A 129 -0.40 28.27 -21.69
C ALA A 129 -1.91 28.00 -21.83
N ALA A 130 -2.33 27.66 -23.04
CA ALA A 130 -3.70 27.24 -23.29
C ALA A 130 -4.03 26.00 -22.44
N MET A 131 -5.05 26.11 -21.59
CA MET A 131 -5.49 25.02 -20.73
C MET A 131 -6.18 23.94 -21.54
N PRO A 132 -5.80 22.67 -21.40
CA PRO A 132 -6.55 21.57 -22.01
C PRO A 132 -7.95 21.47 -21.39
N LEU A 133 -8.91 20.98 -22.16
CA LEU A 133 -10.25 20.69 -21.64
C LEU A 133 -10.16 19.68 -20.49
N HIS A 134 -10.92 19.94 -19.45
CA HIS A 134 -11.01 19.05 -18.30
C HIS A 134 -11.91 17.84 -18.58
N VAL A 135 -11.59 16.71 -17.94
CA VAL A 135 -12.43 15.51 -17.96
C VAL A 135 -13.33 15.53 -16.72
N PRO A 136 -14.67 15.66 -16.87
CA PRO A 136 -15.57 15.54 -15.72
C PRO A 136 -15.64 14.09 -15.25
N LEU A 137 -15.83 13.87 -13.95
CA LEU A 137 -16.05 12.53 -13.40
C LEU A 137 -17.52 12.11 -13.51
N GLN A 138 -18.44 13.07 -13.43
CA GLN A 138 -19.88 12.82 -13.58
C GLN A 138 -20.17 12.07 -14.89
N GLY A 139 -20.91 10.97 -14.78
CA GLY A 139 -21.27 10.12 -15.92
C GLY A 139 -20.16 9.23 -16.46
N SER A 140 -18.92 9.36 -15.97
CA SER A 140 -17.84 8.45 -16.35
C SER A 140 -17.90 7.13 -15.56
N THR A 141 -17.25 6.09 -16.08
CA THR A 141 -17.21 4.76 -15.47
C THR A 141 -15.89 4.54 -14.73
N LEU A 142 -15.94 4.23 -13.43
CA LEU A 142 -14.80 3.83 -12.62
C LEU A 142 -14.73 2.31 -12.50
N GLY A 143 -13.66 1.71 -13.00
CA GLY A 143 -13.32 0.31 -12.80
C GLY A 143 -12.47 0.14 -11.53
N ILE A 144 -12.95 -0.62 -10.56
CA ILE A 144 -12.25 -0.90 -9.29
C ILE A 144 -11.75 -2.33 -9.32
N ILE A 145 -10.43 -2.51 -9.36
CA ILE A 145 -9.80 -3.83 -9.26
C ILE A 145 -9.46 -4.09 -7.79
N GLY A 146 -10.28 -4.94 -7.15
CA GLY A 146 -10.23 -5.21 -5.72
C GLY A 146 -11.29 -4.45 -4.92
N LEU A 147 -12.40 -5.11 -4.56
CA LEU A 147 -13.51 -4.53 -3.78
C LEU A 147 -13.41 -4.85 -2.28
N GLY A 148 -12.18 -4.76 -1.74
CA GLY A 148 -11.89 -4.85 -0.30
C GLY A 148 -12.17 -3.54 0.45
N ASN A 149 -11.60 -3.39 1.64
CA ASN A 149 -11.81 -2.19 2.48
C ASN A 149 -11.55 -0.86 1.73
N ILE A 150 -10.49 -0.79 0.92
CA ILE A 150 -10.13 0.40 0.13
C ILE A 150 -11.12 0.58 -1.01
N GLY A 151 -11.36 -0.46 -1.83
CA GLY A 151 -12.24 -0.39 -3.00
C GLY A 151 -13.67 -0.01 -2.63
N GLN A 152 -14.19 -0.48 -1.50
CA GLN A 152 -15.52 -0.10 -0.98
C GLN A 152 -15.59 1.40 -0.62
N ARG A 153 -14.55 1.92 0.04
CA ARG A 153 -14.45 3.36 0.38
C ARG A 153 -14.30 4.22 -0.87
N LEU A 154 -13.59 3.71 -1.87
CA LEU A 154 -13.46 4.36 -3.17
C LEU A 154 -14.80 4.39 -3.92
N ALA A 155 -15.52 3.27 -3.98
CA ALA A 155 -16.84 3.16 -4.60
C ALA A 155 -17.83 4.16 -3.99
N GLN A 156 -17.85 4.30 -2.67
CA GLN A 156 -18.71 5.26 -1.98
C GLN A 156 -18.41 6.72 -2.39
N ARG A 157 -17.14 7.07 -2.56
CA ARG A 157 -16.75 8.42 -3.02
C ARG A 157 -17.10 8.65 -4.49
N ALA A 158 -16.84 7.67 -5.33
CA ALA A 158 -17.13 7.75 -6.76
C ALA A 158 -18.64 7.85 -7.03
N ALA A 159 -19.47 7.16 -6.23
CA ALA A 159 -20.91 7.32 -6.30
C ALA A 159 -21.38 8.76 -6.01
N ALA A 160 -20.74 9.46 -5.07
CA ALA A 160 -21.04 10.87 -4.78
C ALA A 160 -20.62 11.81 -5.92
N PHE A 161 -19.74 11.37 -6.81
CA PHE A 161 -19.40 12.08 -8.07
C PHE A 161 -20.24 11.61 -9.26
N GLU A 162 -21.32 10.87 -9.01
CA GLU A 162 -22.26 10.39 -10.03
C GLU A 162 -21.59 9.53 -11.12
N MET A 163 -20.57 8.76 -10.72
CA MET A 163 -19.88 7.83 -11.61
C MET A 163 -20.62 6.49 -11.68
N THR A 164 -20.55 5.81 -12.83
CA THR A 164 -20.90 4.40 -12.95
C THR A 164 -19.77 3.54 -12.37
N LEU A 165 -20.13 2.51 -11.58
CA LEU A 165 -19.15 1.73 -10.83
C LEU A 165 -19.11 0.29 -11.33
N LEU A 166 -17.94 -0.14 -11.81
CA LEU A 166 -17.61 -1.53 -12.13
C LEU A 166 -16.57 -2.04 -11.16
N ALA A 167 -16.66 -3.30 -10.72
CA ALA A 167 -15.66 -3.90 -9.86
C ALA A 167 -15.26 -5.30 -10.34
N TYR A 168 -13.98 -5.59 -10.30
CA TYR A 168 -13.44 -6.94 -10.43
C TYR A 168 -12.87 -7.38 -9.08
N THR A 169 -13.44 -8.43 -8.51
CA THR A 169 -13.07 -8.93 -7.18
C THR A 169 -13.17 -10.46 -7.11
N ARG A 170 -12.24 -11.07 -6.36
CA ARG A 170 -12.25 -12.52 -6.11
C ARG A 170 -13.48 -12.97 -5.33
N THR A 171 -13.98 -12.13 -4.42
CA THR A 171 -15.10 -12.47 -3.55
C THR A 171 -16.30 -11.60 -3.87
N ARG A 172 -17.13 -12.08 -4.80
CA ARG A 172 -18.32 -11.37 -5.27
C ARG A 172 -19.48 -11.43 -4.26
N GLY A 173 -20.40 -10.47 -4.36
CA GLY A 173 -21.65 -10.41 -3.58
C GLY A 173 -21.48 -10.09 -2.10
N LYS A 174 -20.25 -9.85 -1.61
CA LYS A 174 -20.02 -9.50 -0.20
C LYS A 174 -20.27 -8.02 0.12
N PHE A 175 -20.04 -7.16 -0.86
CA PHE A 175 -20.26 -5.73 -0.65
C PHE A 175 -21.72 -5.38 -0.94
N GLN A 176 -22.39 -4.82 0.06
CA GLN A 176 -23.78 -4.35 -0.04
C GLN A 176 -23.81 -2.82 0.14
N PRO A 177 -23.66 -2.04 -0.94
CA PRO A 177 -23.67 -0.59 -0.85
C PRO A 177 -25.07 -0.06 -0.52
N HIS A 178 -25.14 1.05 0.23
CA HIS A 178 -26.37 1.75 0.54
C HIS A 178 -26.50 3.02 -0.32
N GLY A 179 -27.59 3.13 -1.08
CA GLY A 179 -27.91 4.32 -1.87
C GLY A 179 -27.16 4.45 -3.21
N PHE A 180 -26.40 3.44 -3.62
CA PHE A 180 -25.74 3.35 -4.93
C PHE A 180 -25.56 1.89 -5.33
N SER A 181 -25.14 1.63 -6.56
CA SER A 181 -24.87 0.28 -7.06
C SER A 181 -23.43 0.13 -7.55
N VAL A 182 -22.90 -1.10 -7.45
CA VAL A 182 -21.64 -1.50 -8.05
C VAL A 182 -21.89 -2.77 -8.86
N GLU A 183 -21.59 -2.74 -10.14
CA GLU A 183 -21.66 -3.93 -10.99
C GLU A 183 -20.36 -4.73 -10.85
N GLU A 184 -20.45 -5.97 -10.37
CA GLU A 184 -19.31 -6.85 -10.20
C GLU A 184 -19.11 -7.71 -11.44
N THR A 185 -17.96 -7.55 -12.12
CA THR A 185 -17.60 -8.33 -13.32
C THR A 185 -16.93 -9.65 -12.94
N GLU A 186 -17.17 -10.71 -13.73
CA GLU A 186 -16.52 -12.02 -13.53
C GLU A 186 -15.10 -12.06 -14.07
N LYS A 187 -14.82 -11.25 -15.08
CA LYS A 187 -13.53 -11.17 -15.78
C LYS A 187 -13.01 -9.75 -15.76
N LEU A 188 -11.68 -9.64 -15.87
CA LEU A 188 -10.99 -8.35 -15.89
C LEU A 188 -11.23 -7.59 -17.20
N ASP A 189 -11.22 -8.28 -18.35
CA ASP A 189 -11.31 -7.67 -19.68
C ASP A 189 -12.55 -6.75 -19.89
N PRO A 190 -13.78 -7.15 -19.51
CA PRO A 190 -14.94 -6.27 -19.60
C PRO A 190 -14.77 -4.99 -18.78
N LEU A 191 -14.21 -5.08 -17.58
CA LEU A 191 -13.97 -3.89 -16.75
C LEU A 191 -13.01 -2.94 -17.45
N LEU A 192 -11.88 -3.45 -17.97
CA LEU A 192 -10.86 -2.64 -18.66
C LEU A 192 -11.41 -1.95 -19.91
N THR A 193 -12.25 -2.65 -20.67
CA THR A 193 -12.83 -2.13 -21.92
C THR A 193 -13.88 -1.04 -21.68
N LEU A 194 -14.67 -1.16 -20.61
CA LEU A 194 -15.79 -0.27 -20.32
C LEU A 194 -15.40 0.93 -19.47
N ALA A 195 -14.39 0.78 -18.60
CA ALA A 195 -13.98 1.83 -17.68
C ALA A 195 -13.33 3.03 -18.36
N ASP A 196 -13.70 4.23 -17.93
CA ASP A 196 -13.01 5.48 -18.27
C ASP A 196 -11.81 5.72 -17.36
N HIS A 197 -11.83 5.15 -16.16
CA HIS A 197 -10.74 5.19 -15.19
C HIS A 197 -10.65 3.87 -14.48
N VAL A 198 -9.43 3.41 -14.16
CA VAL A 198 -9.18 2.14 -13.47
C VAL A 198 -8.34 2.39 -12.22
N VAL A 199 -8.78 1.85 -11.08
CA VAL A 199 -8.05 1.92 -9.80
C VAL A 199 -7.70 0.53 -9.31
N LEU A 200 -6.43 0.32 -8.95
CA LEU A 200 -5.94 -0.90 -8.32
C LEU A 200 -5.96 -0.74 -6.80
N SER A 201 -6.71 -1.62 -6.11
CA SER A 201 -6.86 -1.65 -4.65
C SER A 201 -6.92 -3.07 -4.08
N LEU A 202 -6.01 -3.94 -4.53
CA LEU A 202 -5.97 -5.37 -4.24
C LEU A 202 -4.63 -5.75 -3.58
N PRO A 203 -4.56 -6.90 -2.86
CA PRO A 203 -3.29 -7.41 -2.34
C PRO A 203 -2.41 -7.98 -3.44
N LEU A 204 -1.07 -7.90 -3.25
CA LEU A 204 -0.11 -8.56 -4.10
C LEU A 204 -0.04 -10.05 -3.75
N THR A 205 -0.29 -10.88 -4.74
CA THR A 205 -0.17 -12.34 -4.69
C THR A 205 0.51 -12.82 -5.97
N PRO A 206 0.92 -14.09 -6.07
CA PRO A 206 1.44 -14.62 -7.34
C PRO A 206 0.49 -14.40 -8.51
N GLU A 207 -0.83 -14.50 -8.30
CA GLU A 207 -1.87 -14.36 -9.35
C GLU A 207 -2.11 -12.88 -9.73
N THR A 208 -1.75 -11.94 -8.87
CA THR A 208 -1.94 -10.48 -9.12
C THR A 208 -0.64 -9.77 -9.47
N HIS A 209 0.49 -10.49 -9.46
CA HIS A 209 1.78 -9.97 -9.94
C HIS A 209 1.72 -9.77 -11.45
N GLY A 210 2.07 -8.57 -11.93
CA GLY A 210 2.02 -8.23 -13.36
C GLY A 210 0.60 -8.28 -13.95
N LEU A 211 -0.43 -8.10 -13.14
CA LEU A 211 -1.84 -8.19 -13.55
C LEU A 211 -2.17 -7.22 -14.69
N ILE A 212 -1.51 -6.08 -14.75
CA ILE A 212 -1.67 -5.06 -15.80
C ILE A 212 -0.38 -4.99 -16.59
N GLY A 213 -0.35 -5.67 -17.72
CA GLY A 213 0.71 -5.64 -18.70
C GLY A 213 0.27 -5.00 -20.01
N ALA A 214 1.05 -5.17 -21.08
CA ALA A 214 0.79 -4.59 -22.40
C ALA A 214 -0.61 -4.95 -22.94
N ARG A 215 -1.05 -6.20 -22.77
CA ARG A 215 -2.36 -6.66 -23.21
C ARG A 215 -3.49 -5.94 -22.48
N GLU A 216 -3.42 -5.83 -21.15
CA GLU A 216 -4.44 -5.20 -20.32
C GLU A 216 -4.49 -3.68 -20.59
N LEU A 217 -3.34 -3.03 -20.74
CA LEU A 217 -3.24 -1.62 -21.12
C LEU A 217 -3.85 -1.36 -22.50
N ALA A 218 -3.68 -2.28 -23.46
CA ALA A 218 -4.28 -2.17 -24.78
C ALA A 218 -5.82 -2.33 -24.79
N LEU A 219 -6.41 -2.99 -23.78
CA LEU A 219 -7.86 -3.08 -23.61
C LEU A 219 -8.48 -1.80 -23.05
N MET A 220 -7.70 -0.98 -22.36
CA MET A 220 -8.19 0.27 -21.78
C MET A 220 -8.48 1.30 -22.86
N LYS A 221 -9.45 2.20 -22.60
CA LYS A 221 -9.73 3.32 -23.47
C LYS A 221 -8.51 4.24 -23.55
N ARG A 222 -8.22 4.81 -24.73
CA ARG A 222 -7.13 5.78 -24.90
C ARG A 222 -7.26 7.02 -24.01
N SER A 223 -8.51 7.38 -23.65
CA SER A 223 -8.82 8.48 -22.74
C SER A 223 -8.73 8.08 -21.26
N ALA A 224 -8.47 6.81 -20.94
CA ALA A 224 -8.52 6.31 -19.57
C ALA A 224 -7.31 6.74 -18.74
N PHE A 225 -7.54 6.82 -17.43
CA PHE A 225 -6.49 6.96 -16.42
C PHE A 225 -6.35 5.66 -15.61
N LEU A 226 -5.10 5.25 -15.37
CA LEU A 226 -4.76 4.15 -14.47
C LEU A 226 -4.25 4.71 -13.14
N ILE A 227 -4.87 4.33 -12.02
CA ILE A 227 -4.45 4.72 -10.67
C ILE A 227 -4.00 3.48 -9.90
N ASN A 228 -2.78 3.52 -9.34
CA ASN A 228 -2.26 2.44 -8.50
C ASN A 228 -1.92 2.94 -7.10
N VAL A 229 -2.72 2.51 -6.10
CA VAL A 229 -2.52 2.78 -4.67
C VAL A 229 -2.32 1.48 -3.87
N SER A 230 -2.02 0.39 -4.56
CA SER A 230 -1.83 -0.92 -3.93
C SER A 230 -0.37 -1.36 -3.87
N ARG A 231 0.18 -1.94 -4.94
CA ARG A 231 1.61 -2.31 -5.07
C ARG A 231 2.10 -2.04 -6.49
N GLY A 232 3.35 -1.58 -6.64
CA GLY A 232 3.98 -1.33 -7.93
C GLY A 232 3.96 -2.57 -8.82
N LYS A 233 4.28 -3.72 -8.26
CA LYS A 233 4.34 -5.03 -8.94
C LYS A 233 3.02 -5.53 -9.57
N HIS A 234 1.90 -4.86 -9.36
CA HIS A 234 0.67 -5.16 -10.11
C HIS A 234 0.74 -4.72 -11.57
N VAL A 235 1.58 -3.73 -11.86
CA VAL A 235 1.74 -3.15 -13.20
C VAL A 235 3.12 -3.48 -13.73
N VAL A 236 3.20 -3.97 -14.95
CA VAL A 236 4.47 -4.12 -15.67
C VAL A 236 4.94 -2.74 -16.07
N THR A 237 5.97 -2.22 -15.38
CA THR A 237 6.38 -0.82 -15.47
C THR A 237 6.78 -0.40 -16.87
N ASP A 238 7.56 -1.22 -17.59
CA ASP A 238 8.00 -0.92 -18.95
C ASP A 238 6.83 -0.85 -19.94
N ASP A 239 5.84 -1.72 -19.80
CA ASP A 239 4.63 -1.70 -20.62
C ASP A 239 3.79 -0.44 -20.35
N LEU A 240 3.69 0.00 -19.09
CA LEU A 240 3.01 1.24 -18.73
C LEU A 240 3.73 2.46 -19.36
N VAL A 241 5.06 2.52 -19.28
CA VAL A 241 5.86 3.58 -19.92
C VAL A 241 5.58 3.63 -21.41
N ALA A 242 5.65 2.47 -22.08
CA ALA A 242 5.39 2.38 -23.53
C ALA A 242 3.97 2.85 -23.89
N ALA A 243 2.96 2.43 -23.15
CA ALA A 243 1.56 2.81 -23.38
C ALA A 243 1.33 4.31 -23.20
N LEU A 244 1.94 4.93 -22.17
CA LEU A 244 1.85 6.36 -21.90
C LEU A 244 2.54 7.20 -22.98
N GLN A 245 3.75 6.79 -23.40
CA GLN A 245 4.53 7.46 -24.46
C GLN A 245 3.86 7.38 -25.83
N ALA A 246 3.24 6.23 -26.14
CA ALA A 246 2.51 6.03 -27.38
C ALA A 246 1.10 6.69 -27.39
N GLY A 247 0.66 7.29 -26.28
CA GLY A 247 -0.68 7.85 -26.14
C GLY A 247 -1.80 6.79 -26.20
N HIS A 248 -1.49 5.56 -25.83
CA HIS A 248 -2.48 4.48 -25.68
C HIS A 248 -3.22 4.58 -24.35
N LEU A 249 -2.71 5.37 -23.39
CA LEU A 249 -3.33 5.69 -22.12
C LEU A 249 -3.20 7.20 -21.88
N ALA A 250 -4.26 7.86 -21.42
CA ALA A 250 -4.26 9.30 -21.21
C ALA A 250 -3.35 9.74 -20.07
N GLY A 251 -3.16 8.89 -19.05
CA GLY A 251 -2.26 9.17 -17.94
C GLY A 251 -2.31 8.11 -16.83
N ALA A 252 -1.40 8.25 -15.87
CA ALA A 252 -1.32 7.38 -14.71
C ALA A 252 -1.07 8.16 -13.42
N GLY A 253 -1.75 7.74 -12.31
CA GLY A 253 -1.55 8.23 -10.95
C GLY A 253 -1.00 7.09 -10.08
N LEU A 254 0.24 7.22 -9.62
CA LEU A 254 0.96 6.12 -8.98
C LEU A 254 1.46 6.55 -7.59
N ASP A 255 0.92 5.96 -6.54
CA ASP A 255 1.46 6.09 -5.18
C ASP A 255 2.55 5.02 -4.92
N VAL A 256 2.56 3.98 -5.73
CA VAL A 256 3.48 2.84 -5.66
C VAL A 256 4.05 2.53 -7.04
N THR A 257 5.31 2.13 -7.08
CA THR A 257 6.04 1.84 -8.32
C THR A 257 6.87 0.57 -8.20
N GLU A 258 7.36 0.05 -9.32
CA GLU A 258 8.39 -0.99 -9.37
C GLU A 258 9.48 -0.54 -10.35
N PRO A 259 10.72 -0.33 -9.90
CA PRO A 259 11.19 -0.46 -8.51
C PRO A 259 10.65 0.64 -7.57
N GLU A 260 10.77 0.40 -6.25
CA GLU A 260 10.41 1.37 -5.21
C GLU A 260 11.58 1.48 -4.19
N PRO A 261 12.20 2.69 -4.01
CA PRO A 261 11.87 3.96 -4.65
C PRO A 261 12.19 3.97 -6.14
N LEU A 262 11.38 4.75 -6.90
CA LEU A 262 11.61 4.93 -8.33
C LEU A 262 12.92 5.73 -8.57
N PRO A 263 13.87 5.25 -9.38
CA PRO A 263 15.11 5.98 -9.68
C PRO A 263 14.85 7.38 -10.26
N GLU A 264 15.77 8.32 -9.99
CA GLU A 264 15.66 9.71 -10.46
C GLU A 264 15.60 9.83 -11.99
N SER A 265 16.34 8.96 -12.69
CA SER A 265 16.39 8.91 -14.16
C SER A 265 15.23 8.15 -14.81
N HIS A 266 14.29 7.62 -14.01
CA HIS A 266 13.25 6.76 -14.56
C HIS A 266 12.26 7.53 -15.44
N PRO A 267 11.86 7.02 -16.65
CA PRO A 267 10.99 7.72 -17.60
C PRO A 267 9.67 8.22 -17.02
N LEU A 268 9.04 7.49 -16.11
CA LEU A 268 7.78 7.91 -15.46
C LEU A 268 7.87 9.28 -14.78
N ARG A 269 9.06 9.73 -14.33
CA ARG A 269 9.24 11.04 -13.69
C ARG A 269 9.16 12.21 -14.64
N SER A 270 9.44 11.98 -15.92
CA SER A 270 9.47 13.03 -16.96
C SER A 270 8.19 13.08 -17.81
N LEU A 271 7.29 12.09 -17.68
CA LEU A 271 6.07 12.06 -18.46
C LEU A 271 5.05 13.09 -17.92
N PRO A 272 4.54 14.00 -18.77
CA PRO A 272 3.67 15.10 -18.36
C PRO A 272 2.25 14.64 -17.95
N ASN A 273 1.92 13.39 -18.27
CA ASN A 273 0.63 12.74 -17.97
C ASN A 273 0.74 11.72 -16.83
N VAL A 274 1.79 11.82 -16.00
CA VAL A 274 1.99 10.97 -14.83
C VAL A 274 2.01 11.80 -13.55
N VAL A 275 1.29 11.35 -12.54
CA VAL A 275 1.33 11.90 -11.18
C VAL A 275 1.91 10.83 -10.26
N LEU A 276 3.01 11.17 -9.59
CA LEU A 276 3.71 10.28 -8.67
C LEU A 276 3.58 10.78 -7.24
N SER A 277 3.34 9.87 -6.29
CA SER A 277 3.50 10.12 -4.86
C SER A 277 4.35 9.01 -4.23
N PRO A 278 5.11 9.30 -3.14
CA PRO A 278 6.13 8.40 -2.63
C PRO A 278 5.59 7.43 -1.58
N HIS A 279 4.60 6.62 -1.93
CA HIS A 279 3.92 5.63 -1.08
C HIS A 279 3.38 6.25 0.23
N VAL A 280 2.59 7.29 0.08
CA VAL A 280 2.04 8.10 1.19
C VAL A 280 0.53 7.97 1.34
N ALA A 281 -0.15 7.26 0.46
CA ALA A 281 -1.62 7.15 0.44
C ALA A 281 -2.23 6.76 1.80
N GLY A 282 -1.56 5.89 2.55
CA GLY A 282 -2.01 5.47 3.88
C GLY A 282 -1.45 6.31 5.04
N GLN A 283 -0.79 7.44 4.77
CA GLN A 283 -0.16 8.27 5.79
C GLN A 283 -1.10 9.40 6.22
N SER A 284 -1.59 9.32 7.46
CA SER A 284 -2.22 10.42 8.17
C SER A 284 -1.79 10.36 9.64
N GLU A 285 -1.86 11.47 10.36
CA GLU A 285 -1.51 11.51 11.78
C GLU A 285 -2.33 10.50 12.58
N HIS A 286 -3.65 10.50 12.39
CA HIS A 286 -4.55 9.55 13.03
C HIS A 286 -4.15 8.09 12.77
N VAL A 287 -3.89 7.72 11.50
CA VAL A 287 -3.48 6.34 11.15
C VAL A 287 -2.14 5.98 11.76
N GLN A 288 -1.18 6.90 11.77
CA GLN A 288 0.13 6.63 12.37
C GLN A 288 0.01 6.43 13.89
N ARG A 289 -0.73 7.31 14.58
CA ARG A 289 -0.97 7.22 16.03
C ARG A 289 -1.65 5.92 16.39
N GLU A 290 -2.76 5.55 15.74
CA GLU A 290 -3.48 4.30 16.01
C GLU A 290 -2.65 3.06 15.65
N SER A 291 -1.86 3.10 14.57
CA SER A 291 -0.96 1.98 14.23
C SER A 291 0.13 1.80 15.30
N CYS A 292 0.70 2.88 15.84
CA CYS A 292 1.69 2.81 16.92
C CYS A 292 1.07 2.25 18.20
N LYS A 293 -0.13 2.70 18.55
CA LYS A 293 -0.87 2.21 19.72
C LYS A 293 -1.15 0.70 19.63
N LEU A 294 -1.69 0.22 18.50
CA LEU A 294 -1.95 -1.20 18.27
C LEU A 294 -0.67 -2.03 18.26
N LEU A 295 0.41 -1.50 17.70
CA LEU A 295 1.71 -2.17 17.69
C LEU A 295 2.30 -2.26 19.10
N CYS A 296 2.25 -1.19 19.90
CA CYS A 296 2.72 -1.19 21.28
C CYS A 296 1.93 -2.17 22.16
N GLU A 297 0.62 -2.29 21.95
CA GLU A 297 -0.18 -3.32 22.61
C GLU A 297 0.25 -4.74 22.20
N SER A 298 0.54 -4.98 20.92
CA SER A 298 1.09 -6.25 20.44
C SER A 298 2.46 -6.56 21.07
N ILE A 299 3.31 -5.53 21.21
CA ILE A 299 4.61 -5.66 21.89
C ILE A 299 4.44 -6.06 23.35
N ARG A 300 3.53 -5.39 24.07
CA ARG A 300 3.22 -5.69 25.48
C ARG A 300 2.78 -7.14 25.65
N LEU A 301 1.84 -7.61 24.82
CA LEU A 301 1.36 -8.98 24.84
C LEU A 301 2.50 -9.99 24.57
N ALA A 302 3.28 -9.79 23.52
CA ALA A 302 4.37 -10.69 23.16
C ALA A 302 5.46 -10.78 24.24
N LEU A 303 5.83 -9.65 24.85
CA LEU A 303 6.84 -9.63 25.92
C LEU A 303 6.38 -10.34 27.20
N ASN A 304 5.09 -10.35 27.46
CA ASN A 304 4.47 -11.08 28.58
C ASN A 304 4.25 -12.59 28.28
N GLY A 305 4.45 -13.02 27.02
CA GLY A 305 4.09 -14.37 26.58
C GLY A 305 2.60 -14.58 26.32
N ASP A 306 1.84 -13.50 26.23
CA ASP A 306 0.42 -13.52 25.92
C ASP A 306 0.18 -13.66 24.40
N ARG A 307 -1.01 -14.16 24.02
CA ARG A 307 -1.41 -14.30 22.63
C ARG A 307 -1.58 -12.94 21.95
N VAL A 308 -0.76 -12.65 20.92
CA VAL A 308 -0.89 -11.47 20.09
C VAL A 308 -2.07 -11.63 19.13
N GLN A 309 -2.85 -10.57 18.97
CA GLN A 309 -4.05 -10.61 18.13
C GLN A 309 -3.82 -10.20 16.69
N ALA A 310 -4.36 -9.70 15.86
CA ALA A 310 -4.10 -9.09 14.54
C ALA A 310 -2.72 -9.48 13.92
N ILE A 311 -2.45 -10.78 13.73
CA ILE A 311 -1.22 -11.30 13.16
C ILE A 311 -1.44 -11.91 11.77
N ALA A 312 -0.39 -11.86 10.93
CA ALA A 312 -0.41 -12.38 9.57
C ALA A 312 -0.29 -13.93 9.52
N ASN A 313 0.22 -14.55 10.60
CA ASN A 313 0.47 -15.99 10.71
C ASN A 313 -0.25 -16.62 11.92
N PRO A 314 -1.59 -16.60 11.97
CA PRO A 314 -2.35 -17.08 13.13
C PRO A 314 -2.18 -18.56 13.43
N GLN A 315 -1.70 -19.36 12.48
CA GLN A 315 -1.45 -20.79 12.61
C GLN A 315 -0.36 -21.13 13.64
N ILE A 316 0.45 -20.18 14.10
CA ILE A 316 1.44 -20.41 15.18
C ILE A 316 0.80 -20.72 16.53
N TYR A 317 -0.49 -20.48 16.67
CA TYR A 317 -1.25 -20.70 17.91
C TYR A 317 -2.15 -21.96 17.86
N HIS A 318 -1.96 -22.81 16.82
CA HIS A 318 -2.76 -24.02 16.62
C HIS A 318 -1.94 -25.31 16.70
#